data_9a2a4139aa1714e43858e776ee897616
#
_entry.id   9a2a4139aa1714e43858e776ee897616
#
_cell.length_a   1.000
_cell.length_b   1.000
_cell.length_c   1.000
_cell.angle_alpha   90.00
_cell.angle_beta   90.00
_cell.angle_gamma   90.00
#
_symmetry.space_group_name_H-M   'P 1'
#
loop_
_entity.id
_entity.type
_entity.pdbx_description
1 polymer ?
#
loop_
_entity_poly.entity_id
_entity_poly.type
_entity_poly.pdbx_seq_one_letter_code
_entity_poly.pdbx_strand_id
1 'polypeptide(L)'
;MTLAELIERTAAGCAAAPLFYGHGTDNARDEAAWLVLRGLGLPFDTDLSCAASAADAERIAPLAARRIEERMPVAYLLKEAWLAGQAFYVDERVIVPRSHIAELLREPFLARRSVRRVLDLCTGSGCLAILAARAFPAAQVDAIDISPAALAVARKNVAHYRLGRRVQLHRSDLFAALGAARYDLILTNPPYVSAAAMAALPAEYRHEPRVALAGGADGLAFVARVLAAAPAHLEPDGLLVCEVGDARRAVERRFARLRLRWPKAEVFSAGRDALASAANKAVSARTPANRSRAKR
;
A
#
# COMPACT_ATOMS: atom_id res chain seq x y z
N MET A 1 35.18 -15.38 -7.04
CA MET A 1 34.85 -14.35 -6.01
C MET A 1 33.84 -14.94 -5.06
N THR A 2 33.63 -14.34 -3.91
CA THR A 2 32.56 -14.72 -2.97
C THR A 2 31.24 -14.01 -3.33
N LEU A 3 30.13 -14.46 -2.74
CA LEU A 3 28.84 -13.74 -2.81
C LEU A 3 28.96 -12.32 -2.23
N ALA A 4 29.71 -12.16 -1.12
CA ALA A 4 29.98 -10.84 -0.55
C ALA A 4 30.66 -9.90 -1.56
N GLU A 5 31.72 -10.36 -2.26
CA GLU A 5 32.42 -9.58 -3.26
C GLU A 5 31.54 -9.24 -4.47
N LEU A 6 30.64 -10.16 -4.88
CA LEU A 6 29.67 -9.90 -5.95
C LEU A 6 28.65 -8.84 -5.55
N ILE A 7 28.16 -8.89 -4.30
CA ILE A 7 27.25 -7.88 -3.73
C ILE A 7 27.93 -6.51 -3.67
N GLU A 8 29.14 -6.42 -3.11
CA GLU A 8 29.86 -5.16 -2.99
C GLU A 8 30.17 -4.53 -4.36
N ARG A 9 30.56 -5.35 -5.37
CA ARG A 9 30.76 -4.88 -6.74
C ARG A 9 29.46 -4.33 -7.34
N THR A 10 28.33 -5.02 -7.14
CA THR A 10 27.01 -4.59 -7.62
C THR A 10 26.58 -3.29 -6.91
N ALA A 11 26.79 -3.22 -5.58
CA ALA A 11 26.47 -2.05 -4.77
C ALA A 11 27.29 -0.81 -5.20
N ALA A 12 28.60 -0.99 -5.48
CA ALA A 12 29.45 0.08 -5.98
C ALA A 12 28.93 0.65 -7.33
N GLY A 13 28.50 -0.20 -8.24
CA GLY A 13 27.86 0.20 -9.50
C GLY A 13 26.57 1.01 -9.27
N CYS A 14 25.70 0.54 -8.37
CA CYS A 14 24.47 1.23 -8.00
C CYS A 14 24.75 2.58 -7.31
N ALA A 15 25.72 2.63 -6.39
CA ALA A 15 26.08 3.85 -5.66
C ALA A 15 26.71 4.94 -6.56
N ALA A 16 27.39 4.54 -7.64
CA ALA A 16 27.96 5.46 -8.63
C ALA A 16 26.90 6.11 -9.54
N ALA A 17 25.68 5.55 -9.58
CA ALA A 17 24.56 6.06 -10.38
C ALA A 17 23.60 6.91 -9.51
N PRO A 18 22.91 7.91 -10.10
CA PRO A 18 21.96 8.75 -9.37
C PRO A 18 20.63 8.02 -9.10
N LEU A 19 20.70 6.85 -8.45
CA LEU A 19 19.55 6.01 -8.14
C LEU A 19 18.79 6.52 -6.92
N PHE A 20 17.48 6.35 -6.94
CA PHE A 20 16.63 6.51 -5.76
C PHE A 20 16.32 5.14 -5.15
N TYR A 21 16.47 5.04 -3.84
CA TYR A 21 16.12 3.87 -3.04
C TYR A 21 14.84 4.17 -2.26
N GLY A 22 13.85 3.33 -2.32
CA GLY A 22 12.53 3.56 -1.69
C GLY A 22 11.50 2.52 -2.14
N HIS A 23 11.95 1.50 -2.89
CA HIS A 23 11.13 0.41 -3.39
C HIS A 23 11.45 -0.91 -2.69
N GLY A 24 11.61 -0.86 -1.35
CA GLY A 24 11.88 -2.02 -0.50
C GLY A 24 13.22 -2.00 0.22
N THR A 25 14.14 -1.09 -0.17
CA THR A 25 15.42 -0.80 0.49
C THR A 25 15.61 0.71 0.57
N ASP A 26 16.59 1.16 1.35
CA ASP A 26 16.94 2.57 1.52
C ASP A 26 18.39 2.90 1.12
N ASN A 27 19.15 1.90 0.67
CA ASN A 27 20.56 2.06 0.30
C ASN A 27 21.00 1.06 -0.78
N ALA A 28 22.13 1.36 -1.43
CA ALA A 28 22.70 0.58 -2.53
C ALA A 28 23.12 -0.83 -2.12
N ARG A 29 23.65 -1.00 -0.89
CA ARG A 29 24.19 -2.28 -0.45
C ARG A 29 23.09 -3.32 -0.20
N ASP A 30 22.04 -2.91 0.50
CA ASP A 30 20.91 -3.80 0.78
C ASP A 30 20.13 -4.13 -0.50
N GLU A 31 20.00 -3.15 -1.40
CA GLU A 31 19.39 -3.39 -2.72
C GLU A 31 20.23 -4.35 -3.57
N ALA A 32 21.56 -4.21 -3.58
CA ALA A 32 22.46 -5.12 -4.27
C ALA A 32 22.43 -6.52 -3.66
N ALA A 33 22.38 -6.64 -2.34
CA ALA A 33 22.24 -7.93 -1.65
C ALA A 33 20.93 -8.62 -2.06
N TRP A 34 19.82 -7.87 -2.08
CA TRP A 34 18.53 -8.39 -2.55
C TRP A 34 18.62 -8.84 -4.02
N LEU A 35 19.16 -7.99 -4.91
CA LEU A 35 19.28 -8.28 -6.33
C LEU A 35 20.15 -9.53 -6.59
N VAL A 36 21.30 -9.65 -5.91
CA VAL A 36 22.21 -10.77 -6.07
C VAL A 36 21.61 -12.05 -5.52
N LEU A 37 21.23 -12.06 -4.25
CA LEU A 37 20.74 -13.28 -3.60
C LEU A 37 19.48 -13.81 -4.28
N ARG A 38 18.47 -12.95 -4.43
CA ARG A 38 17.21 -13.39 -5.04
C ARG A 38 17.32 -13.59 -6.56
N GLY A 39 18.17 -12.82 -7.22
CA GLY A 39 18.51 -13.03 -8.63
C GLY A 39 19.15 -14.38 -8.88
N LEU A 40 19.93 -14.91 -7.94
CA LEU A 40 20.49 -16.27 -7.97
C LEU A 40 19.53 -17.34 -7.41
N GLY A 41 18.39 -16.95 -6.84
CA GLY A 41 17.44 -17.87 -6.20
C GLY A 41 17.86 -18.30 -4.80
N LEU A 42 18.79 -17.57 -4.18
CA LEU A 42 19.29 -17.85 -2.83
C LEU A 42 18.44 -17.16 -1.76
N PRO A 43 18.29 -17.75 -0.56
CA PRO A 43 17.64 -17.10 0.58
C PRO A 43 18.51 -15.97 1.16
N PHE A 44 17.88 -15.04 1.91
CA PHE A 44 18.60 -13.89 2.49
C PHE A 44 19.60 -14.26 3.60
N ASP A 45 19.44 -15.40 4.23
CA ASP A 45 20.32 -15.95 5.28
C ASP A 45 21.46 -16.82 4.72
N THR A 46 21.70 -16.79 3.39
CA THR A 46 22.80 -17.48 2.75
C THR A 46 24.14 -16.96 3.27
N ASP A 47 25.07 -17.89 3.56
CA ASP A 47 26.44 -17.52 3.93
C ASP A 47 27.14 -16.81 2.77
N LEU A 48 27.44 -15.54 2.97
CA LEU A 48 28.03 -14.67 1.95
C LEU A 48 29.52 -15.00 1.66
N SER A 49 30.16 -15.84 2.46
CA SER A 49 31.51 -16.35 2.19
C SER A 49 31.54 -17.42 1.12
N CYS A 50 30.39 -17.98 0.73
CA CYS A 50 30.26 -18.94 -0.35
C CYS A 50 30.79 -18.38 -1.67
N ALA A 51 31.39 -19.27 -2.50
CA ALA A 51 31.89 -18.91 -3.80
C ALA A 51 30.74 -18.53 -4.77
N ALA A 52 30.88 -17.42 -5.44
CA ALA A 52 30.09 -17.05 -6.60
C ALA A 52 30.89 -17.34 -7.86
N SER A 53 30.30 -18.12 -8.78
CA SER A 53 30.91 -18.49 -10.05
C SER A 53 30.92 -17.32 -11.06
N ALA A 54 31.65 -17.47 -12.18
CA ALA A 54 31.57 -16.53 -13.28
C ALA A 54 30.15 -16.49 -13.88
N ALA A 55 29.48 -17.64 -13.98
CA ALA A 55 28.11 -17.74 -14.47
C ALA A 55 27.10 -17.00 -13.57
N ASP A 56 27.30 -17.02 -12.24
CA ASP A 56 26.48 -16.23 -11.30
C ASP A 56 26.64 -14.73 -11.57
N ALA A 57 27.89 -14.28 -11.76
CA ALA A 57 28.16 -12.88 -12.08
C ALA A 57 27.55 -12.47 -13.44
N GLU A 58 27.65 -13.32 -14.45
CA GLU A 58 27.02 -13.11 -15.77
C GLU A 58 25.50 -13.06 -15.69
N ARG A 59 24.88 -13.83 -14.80
CA ARG A 59 23.42 -13.80 -14.54
C ARG A 59 22.98 -12.51 -13.86
N ILE A 60 23.78 -11.97 -12.96
CA ILE A 60 23.45 -10.74 -12.22
C ILE A 60 23.71 -9.47 -13.03
N ALA A 61 24.75 -9.46 -13.86
CA ALA A 61 25.17 -8.27 -14.61
C ALA A 61 24.02 -7.59 -15.40
N PRO A 62 23.18 -8.31 -16.19
CA PRO A 62 22.09 -7.68 -16.93
C PRO A 62 20.99 -7.12 -16.01
N LEU A 63 20.76 -7.71 -14.85
CA LEU A 63 19.80 -7.18 -13.87
C LEU A 63 20.31 -5.87 -13.26
N ALA A 64 21.60 -5.84 -12.89
CA ALA A 64 22.24 -4.63 -12.39
C ALA A 64 22.29 -3.51 -13.44
N ALA A 65 22.60 -3.84 -14.70
CA ALA A 65 22.57 -2.90 -15.82
C ALA A 65 21.17 -2.27 -15.98
N ARG A 66 20.12 -3.08 -16.01
CA ARG A 66 18.73 -2.60 -16.11
C ARG A 66 18.33 -1.74 -14.91
N ARG A 67 18.76 -2.08 -13.69
CA ARG A 67 18.53 -1.26 -12.50
C ARG A 67 19.13 0.13 -12.66
N ILE A 68 20.35 0.21 -13.21
CA ILE A 68 21.12 1.44 -13.36
C ILE A 68 20.62 2.27 -14.56
N GLU A 69 20.54 1.67 -15.72
CA GLU A 69 20.25 2.34 -16.99
C GLU A 69 18.78 2.68 -17.17
N GLU A 70 17.90 1.72 -16.89
CA GLU A 70 16.44 1.88 -17.00
C GLU A 70 15.81 2.47 -15.74
N ARG A 71 16.54 2.56 -14.63
CA ARG A 71 16.01 2.98 -13.31
C ARG A 71 14.89 2.04 -12.83
N MET A 72 14.91 0.79 -13.29
CA MET A 72 13.90 -0.21 -12.97
C MET A 72 14.04 -0.66 -11.51
N PRO A 73 13.00 -0.58 -10.67
CA PRO A 73 13.03 -1.12 -9.31
C PRO A 73 13.41 -2.60 -9.28
N VAL A 74 14.27 -3.00 -8.34
CA VAL A 74 14.69 -4.40 -8.15
C VAL A 74 13.50 -5.33 -7.97
N ALA A 75 12.45 -4.87 -7.29
CA ALA A 75 11.21 -5.61 -7.12
C ALA A 75 10.60 -6.08 -8.47
N TYR A 76 10.64 -5.24 -9.50
CA TYR A 76 10.09 -5.60 -10.81
C TYR A 76 11.05 -6.46 -11.63
N LEU A 77 12.37 -6.25 -11.46
CA LEU A 77 13.37 -7.12 -12.10
C LEU A 77 13.24 -8.56 -11.61
N LEU A 78 13.04 -8.74 -10.32
CA LEU A 78 12.93 -10.05 -9.67
C LEU A 78 11.50 -10.61 -9.64
N LYS A 79 10.48 -9.78 -9.99
CA LYS A 79 9.05 -10.12 -9.84
C LYS A 79 8.69 -10.48 -8.40
N GLU A 80 9.39 -9.88 -7.43
CA GLU A 80 9.27 -10.15 -6.00
C GLU A 80 9.40 -8.86 -5.20
N ALA A 81 8.55 -8.67 -4.20
CA ALA A 81 8.69 -7.62 -3.20
C ALA A 81 8.40 -8.20 -1.81
N TRP A 82 8.93 -7.56 -0.77
CA TRP A 82 8.79 -8.02 0.61
C TRP A 82 8.05 -6.99 1.46
N LEU A 83 7.05 -7.44 2.20
CA LEU A 83 6.33 -6.61 3.16
C LEU A 83 6.03 -7.44 4.42
N ALA A 84 6.40 -6.91 5.59
CA ALA A 84 6.20 -7.58 6.87
C ALA A 84 6.73 -9.03 6.89
N GLY A 85 7.89 -9.30 6.23
CA GLY A 85 8.51 -10.62 6.16
C GLY A 85 7.78 -11.63 5.26
N GLN A 86 6.89 -11.17 4.38
CA GLN A 86 6.20 -11.99 3.39
C GLN A 86 6.60 -11.56 1.98
N ALA A 87 6.85 -12.53 1.10
CA ALA A 87 7.16 -12.28 -0.31
C ALA A 87 5.88 -12.15 -1.13
N PHE A 88 5.81 -11.17 -2.01
CA PHE A 88 4.69 -10.96 -2.93
C PHE A 88 5.18 -10.87 -4.36
N TYR A 89 4.49 -11.52 -5.28
CA TYR A 89 4.69 -11.29 -6.69
C TYR A 89 4.27 -9.86 -7.04
N VAL A 90 5.11 -9.16 -7.79
CA VAL A 90 4.85 -7.81 -8.30
C VAL A 90 5.37 -7.64 -9.71
N ASP A 91 4.77 -6.75 -10.45
CA ASP A 91 5.24 -6.19 -11.72
C ASP A 91 4.67 -4.78 -11.90
N GLU A 92 4.95 -4.12 -13.01
CA GLU A 92 4.59 -2.72 -13.27
C GLU A 92 3.07 -2.43 -13.27
N ARG A 93 2.24 -3.44 -13.07
CA ARG A 93 0.77 -3.30 -12.93
C ARG A 93 0.32 -2.86 -11.54
N VAL A 94 1.21 -2.95 -10.55
CA VAL A 94 0.95 -2.57 -9.14
C VAL A 94 2.14 -1.78 -8.58
N ILE A 95 1.91 -0.96 -7.56
CA ILE A 95 3.04 -0.36 -6.81
C ILE A 95 3.83 -1.46 -6.08
N VAL A 96 5.10 -1.22 -5.83
CA VAL A 96 5.89 -2.05 -4.94
C VAL A 96 5.30 -1.94 -3.52
N PRO A 97 4.92 -3.06 -2.88
CA PRO A 97 4.34 -3.06 -1.54
C PRO A 97 5.20 -2.33 -0.51
N ARG A 98 4.65 -1.26 0.05
CA ARG A 98 5.24 -0.47 1.12
C ARG A 98 4.09 0.17 1.90
N SER A 99 3.74 -0.36 3.06
CA SER A 99 2.64 0.18 3.85
C SER A 99 2.90 0.00 5.33
N HIS A 100 2.79 1.10 6.08
CA HIS A 100 2.85 1.12 7.53
C HIS A 100 1.64 0.43 8.19
N ILE A 101 0.55 0.23 7.45
CA ILE A 101 -0.59 -0.57 7.93
C ILE A 101 -0.17 -2.02 8.19
N ALA A 102 0.78 -2.55 7.43
CA ALA A 102 1.28 -3.91 7.62
C ALA A 102 1.90 -4.15 9.01
N GLU A 103 2.55 -3.13 9.59
CA GLU A 103 3.08 -3.18 10.95
C GLU A 103 1.94 -3.16 11.97
N LEU A 104 0.95 -2.26 11.78
CA LEU A 104 -0.19 -2.12 12.69
C LEU A 104 -1.02 -3.41 12.83
N LEU A 105 -1.07 -4.24 11.79
CA LEU A 105 -1.75 -5.55 11.85
C LEU A 105 -1.14 -6.50 12.89
N ARG A 106 0.13 -6.28 13.26
CA ARG A 106 0.84 -7.07 14.28
C ARG A 106 0.83 -6.41 15.66
N GLU A 107 0.53 -5.12 15.73
CA GLU A 107 0.50 -4.37 16.98
C GLU A 107 -0.79 -4.62 17.78
N PRO A 108 -0.74 -4.53 19.12
CA PRO A 108 -1.92 -4.72 19.98
C PRO A 108 -3.12 -3.85 19.60
N PHE A 109 -2.88 -2.72 18.96
CA PHE A 109 -3.88 -1.78 18.47
C PHE A 109 -4.92 -2.46 17.55
N LEU A 110 -4.48 -3.34 16.65
CA LEU A 110 -5.37 -4.12 15.78
C LEU A 110 -5.46 -5.59 16.20
N ALA A 111 -4.35 -6.21 16.59
CA ALA A 111 -4.27 -7.66 16.85
C ALA A 111 -5.22 -8.14 17.98
N ARG A 112 -5.60 -7.26 18.93
CA ARG A 112 -6.54 -7.60 20.02
C ARG A 112 -8.01 -7.44 19.65
N ARG A 113 -8.34 -6.98 18.44
CA ARG A 113 -9.71 -6.81 18.00
C ARG A 113 -10.31 -8.14 17.54
N SER A 114 -11.59 -8.35 17.83
CA SER A 114 -12.35 -9.42 17.19
C SER A 114 -12.79 -8.96 15.80
N VAL A 115 -12.14 -9.48 14.76
CA VAL A 115 -12.39 -9.11 13.37
C VAL A 115 -12.87 -10.34 12.60
N ARG A 116 -14.04 -10.24 11.99
CA ARG A 116 -14.65 -11.27 11.15
C ARG A 116 -14.78 -10.85 9.69
N ARG A 117 -14.90 -9.57 9.42
CA ARG A 117 -15.00 -9.02 8.06
C ARG A 117 -14.03 -7.87 7.88
N VAL A 118 -13.14 -8.01 6.90
CA VAL A 118 -12.17 -6.99 6.52
C VAL A 118 -12.45 -6.52 5.11
N LEU A 119 -12.33 -5.23 4.87
CA LEU A 119 -12.27 -4.64 3.55
C LEU A 119 -10.88 -4.06 3.31
N ASP A 120 -10.25 -4.41 2.21
CA ASP A 120 -9.01 -3.79 1.71
C ASP A 120 -9.33 -3.01 0.43
N LEU A 121 -9.35 -1.67 0.54
CA LEU A 121 -9.62 -0.77 -0.59
C LEU A 121 -8.30 -0.35 -1.25
N CYS A 122 -8.29 -0.32 -2.58
CA CYS A 122 -7.11 -0.06 -3.39
C CYS A 122 -6.04 -1.14 -3.13
N THR A 123 -6.45 -2.40 -3.22
CA THR A 123 -5.67 -3.56 -2.76
C THR A 123 -4.36 -3.78 -3.53
N GLY A 124 -4.24 -3.26 -4.76
CA GLY A 124 -3.05 -3.39 -5.59
C GLY A 124 -2.62 -4.83 -5.78
N SER A 125 -1.46 -5.20 -5.24
CA SER A 125 -0.93 -6.58 -5.26
C SER A 125 -1.67 -7.55 -4.33
N GLY A 126 -2.64 -7.09 -3.52
CA GLY A 126 -3.34 -7.89 -2.52
C GLY A 126 -2.57 -8.05 -1.21
N CYS A 127 -1.46 -7.35 -1.02
CA CYS A 127 -0.57 -7.57 0.13
C CYS A 127 -1.27 -7.28 1.46
N LEU A 128 -2.00 -6.17 1.62
CA LEU A 128 -2.71 -5.85 2.86
C LEU A 128 -3.86 -6.83 3.12
N ALA A 129 -4.63 -7.21 2.09
CA ALA A 129 -5.67 -8.22 2.22
C ALA A 129 -5.12 -9.57 2.73
N ILE A 130 -3.99 -10.02 2.18
CA ILE A 130 -3.33 -11.27 2.59
C ILE A 130 -2.79 -11.15 4.02
N LEU A 131 -2.13 -10.05 4.37
CA LEU A 131 -1.62 -9.81 5.72
C LEU A 131 -2.76 -9.75 6.74
N ALA A 132 -3.88 -9.09 6.42
CA ALA A 132 -5.08 -9.05 7.26
C ALA A 132 -5.70 -10.44 7.43
N ALA A 133 -5.83 -11.23 6.36
CA ALA A 133 -6.32 -12.60 6.45
C ALA A 133 -5.44 -13.50 7.34
N ARG A 134 -4.14 -13.24 7.39
CA ARG A 134 -3.20 -13.98 8.28
C ARG A 134 -3.26 -13.48 9.72
N ALA A 135 -3.39 -12.17 9.92
CA ALA A 135 -3.52 -11.57 11.25
C ALA A 135 -4.84 -11.96 11.93
N PHE A 136 -5.91 -12.12 11.15
CA PHE A 136 -7.25 -12.48 11.63
C PHE A 136 -7.72 -13.81 11.00
N PRO A 137 -7.34 -14.97 11.56
CA PRO A 137 -7.60 -16.28 10.94
C PRO A 137 -9.09 -16.59 10.71
N ALA A 138 -10.00 -16.00 11.50
CA ALA A 138 -11.45 -16.16 11.38
C ALA A 138 -12.09 -15.18 10.38
N ALA A 139 -11.33 -14.22 9.85
CA ALA A 139 -11.89 -13.18 8.99
C ALA A 139 -12.06 -13.62 7.54
N GLN A 140 -13.16 -13.13 6.92
CA GLN A 140 -13.32 -13.02 5.47
C GLN A 140 -12.86 -11.65 5.04
N VAL A 141 -12.16 -11.57 3.92
CA VAL A 141 -11.57 -10.33 3.40
C VAL A 141 -12.11 -10.07 1.99
N ASP A 142 -12.75 -8.93 1.81
CA ASP A 142 -13.06 -8.39 0.49
C ASP A 142 -11.91 -7.44 0.10
N ALA A 143 -11.28 -7.69 -1.04
CA ALA A 143 -10.15 -6.90 -1.55
C ALA A 143 -10.54 -6.26 -2.89
N ILE A 144 -10.44 -4.94 -2.94
CA ILE A 144 -11.03 -4.15 -4.03
C ILE A 144 -9.97 -3.31 -4.73
N ASP A 145 -10.02 -3.33 -6.05
CA ASP A 145 -9.26 -2.42 -6.89
C ASP A 145 -10.08 -2.02 -8.13
N ILE A 146 -9.85 -0.82 -8.64
CA ILE A 146 -10.45 -0.36 -9.89
C ILE A 146 -9.76 -1.01 -11.10
N SER A 147 -8.47 -1.37 -10.97
CA SER A 147 -7.63 -1.91 -12.02
C SER A 147 -7.76 -3.43 -12.12
N PRO A 148 -8.29 -3.97 -13.24
CA PRO A 148 -8.31 -5.41 -13.47
C PRO A 148 -6.89 -6.00 -13.58
N ALA A 149 -5.92 -5.18 -14.01
CA ALA A 149 -4.51 -5.58 -14.08
C ALA A 149 -3.90 -5.78 -12.69
N ALA A 150 -4.20 -4.88 -11.73
CA ALA A 150 -3.81 -5.05 -10.33
C ALA A 150 -4.46 -6.29 -9.71
N LEU A 151 -5.76 -6.50 -9.94
CA LEU A 151 -6.47 -7.69 -9.45
C LEU A 151 -5.90 -8.99 -10.03
N ALA A 152 -5.34 -8.97 -11.24
CA ALA A 152 -4.65 -10.15 -11.79
C ALA A 152 -3.36 -10.46 -11.02
N VAL A 153 -2.63 -9.45 -10.54
CA VAL A 153 -1.47 -9.60 -9.65
C VAL A 153 -1.94 -10.11 -8.28
N ALA A 154 -2.94 -9.47 -7.68
CA ALA A 154 -3.51 -9.88 -6.39
C ALA A 154 -3.95 -11.35 -6.41
N ARG A 155 -4.57 -11.81 -7.51
CA ARG A 155 -5.00 -13.21 -7.66
C ARG A 155 -3.84 -14.20 -7.60
N LYS A 156 -2.67 -13.87 -8.21
CA LYS A 156 -1.47 -14.69 -8.09
C LYS A 156 -1.01 -14.81 -6.65
N ASN A 157 -0.98 -13.69 -5.93
CA ASN A 157 -0.56 -13.66 -4.53
C ASN A 157 -1.54 -14.41 -3.63
N VAL A 158 -2.85 -14.19 -3.79
CA VAL A 158 -3.89 -14.91 -3.03
C VAL A 158 -3.79 -16.43 -3.26
N ALA A 159 -3.54 -16.85 -4.50
CA ALA A 159 -3.35 -18.26 -4.83
C ALA A 159 -2.07 -18.83 -4.20
N HIS A 160 -0.95 -18.10 -4.28
CA HIS A 160 0.34 -18.48 -3.68
C HIS A 160 0.19 -18.75 -2.17
N TYR A 161 -0.53 -17.88 -1.46
CA TYR A 161 -0.80 -18.02 -0.03
C TYR A 161 -1.97 -18.96 0.30
N ARG A 162 -2.61 -19.58 -0.70
CA ARG A 162 -3.77 -20.50 -0.56
C ARG A 162 -4.94 -19.87 0.19
N LEU A 163 -5.16 -18.57 0.00
CA LEU A 163 -6.19 -17.79 0.70
C LEU A 163 -7.47 -17.57 -0.11
N GLY A 164 -7.65 -18.21 -1.27
CA GLY A 164 -8.80 -18.01 -2.16
C GLY A 164 -10.19 -18.28 -1.57
N ARG A 165 -10.27 -19.03 -0.45
CA ARG A 165 -11.54 -19.23 0.28
C ARG A 165 -11.86 -18.09 1.24
N ARG A 166 -10.87 -17.24 1.58
CA ARG A 166 -11.01 -16.18 2.59
C ARG A 166 -10.79 -14.78 2.04
N VAL A 167 -10.08 -14.64 0.92
CA VAL A 167 -9.83 -13.36 0.26
C VAL A 167 -10.56 -13.36 -1.07
N GLN A 168 -11.58 -12.51 -1.19
CA GLN A 168 -12.37 -12.34 -2.40
C GLN A 168 -11.95 -11.05 -3.11
N LEU A 169 -11.68 -11.14 -4.40
CA LEU A 169 -11.20 -10.02 -5.22
C LEU A 169 -12.36 -9.44 -6.04
N HIS A 170 -12.63 -8.14 -5.89
CA HIS A 170 -13.70 -7.46 -6.59
C HIS A 170 -13.18 -6.25 -7.38
N ARG A 171 -13.62 -6.08 -8.61
CA ARG A 171 -13.40 -4.84 -9.34
C ARG A 171 -14.44 -3.80 -8.94
N SER A 172 -13.99 -2.69 -8.34
CA SER A 172 -14.86 -1.59 -7.95
C SER A 172 -14.10 -0.27 -7.84
N ASP A 173 -14.79 0.83 -8.07
CA ASP A 173 -14.32 2.16 -7.68
C ASP A 173 -14.70 2.40 -6.22
N LEU A 174 -13.75 2.16 -5.32
CA LEU A 174 -13.95 2.18 -3.87
C LEU A 174 -15.16 1.30 -3.47
N PHE A 175 -16.16 1.88 -2.82
CA PHE A 175 -17.31 1.17 -2.26
C PHE A 175 -18.42 0.83 -3.26
N ALA A 176 -18.31 1.26 -4.53
CA ALA A 176 -19.43 1.25 -5.47
C ALA A 176 -20.08 -0.14 -5.71
N ALA A 177 -19.31 -1.23 -5.61
CA ALA A 177 -19.82 -2.59 -5.84
C ALA A 177 -20.21 -3.32 -4.55
N LEU A 178 -20.14 -2.70 -3.37
CA LEU A 178 -20.30 -3.38 -2.08
C LEU A 178 -21.73 -3.44 -1.57
N GLY A 179 -22.66 -2.70 -2.17
CA GLY A 179 -24.03 -2.63 -1.67
C GLY A 179 -24.11 -2.20 -0.21
N ALA A 180 -24.83 -2.94 0.62
CA ALA A 180 -24.98 -2.68 2.05
C ALA A 180 -23.98 -3.45 2.95
N ALA A 181 -22.91 -4.00 2.39
CA ALA A 181 -21.92 -4.77 3.14
C ALA A 181 -21.24 -3.91 4.22
N ARG A 182 -21.04 -4.49 5.41
CA ARG A 182 -20.35 -3.84 6.54
C ARG A 182 -19.17 -4.66 7.00
N TYR A 183 -18.21 -3.97 7.62
CA TYR A 183 -16.90 -4.50 7.99
C TYR A 183 -16.50 -4.09 9.39
N ASP A 184 -15.84 -4.98 10.11
CA ASP A 184 -15.21 -4.69 11.40
C ASP A 184 -13.95 -3.84 11.20
N LEU A 185 -13.28 -4.02 10.06
CA LEU A 185 -12.05 -3.33 9.73
C LEU A 185 -12.02 -2.97 8.24
N ILE A 186 -11.82 -1.70 7.95
CA ILE A 186 -11.53 -1.20 6.60
C ILE A 186 -10.08 -0.72 6.58
N LEU A 187 -9.29 -1.31 5.71
CA LEU A 187 -7.91 -0.93 5.42
C LEU A 187 -7.84 -0.22 4.06
N THR A 188 -7.01 0.78 3.95
CA THR A 188 -6.74 1.39 2.64
C THR A 188 -5.41 2.11 2.61
N ASN A 189 -4.63 1.85 1.57
CA ASN A 189 -3.51 2.68 1.16
C ASN A 189 -3.85 3.26 -0.23
N PRO A 190 -4.68 4.32 -0.28
CA PRO A 190 -5.18 4.86 -1.53
C PRO A 190 -4.12 5.74 -2.21
N PRO A 191 -4.28 6.09 -3.50
CA PRO A 191 -3.44 7.09 -4.13
C PRO A 191 -3.54 8.42 -3.39
N TYR A 192 -2.40 8.93 -2.88
CA TYR A 192 -2.31 10.15 -2.09
C TYR A 192 -1.26 11.16 -2.58
N VAL A 193 -0.55 10.86 -3.67
CA VAL A 193 0.46 11.78 -4.20
C VAL A 193 -0.21 12.95 -4.90
N SER A 194 0.06 14.19 -4.47
CA SER A 194 -0.50 15.39 -5.09
C SER A 194 0.05 15.61 -6.50
N ALA A 195 -0.64 16.39 -7.32
CA ALA A 195 -0.21 16.68 -8.68
C ALA A 195 1.20 17.33 -8.72
N ALA A 196 1.51 18.21 -7.77
CA ALA A 196 2.83 18.83 -7.66
C ALA A 196 3.90 17.80 -7.29
N ALA A 197 3.63 16.93 -6.32
CA ALA A 197 4.55 15.87 -5.91
C ALA A 197 4.77 14.83 -7.02
N MET A 198 3.71 14.49 -7.79
CA MET A 198 3.84 13.59 -8.95
C MET A 198 4.86 14.08 -10.00
N ALA A 199 4.99 15.39 -10.19
CA ALA A 199 5.96 15.97 -11.11
C ALA A 199 7.40 15.89 -10.59
N ALA A 200 7.58 15.80 -9.28
CA ALA A 200 8.88 15.77 -8.61
C ALA A 200 9.35 14.36 -8.22
N LEU A 201 8.55 13.32 -8.51
CA LEU A 201 8.92 11.94 -8.17
C LEU A 201 10.20 11.51 -8.89
N PRO A 202 11.09 10.75 -8.22
CA PRO A 202 12.24 10.10 -8.84
C PRO A 202 11.85 9.24 -10.05
N ALA A 203 12.84 9.02 -10.93
CA ALA A 203 12.61 8.30 -12.18
C ALA A 203 12.05 6.88 -11.98
N GLU A 204 12.44 6.22 -10.90
CA GLU A 204 12.00 4.87 -10.52
C GLU A 204 10.48 4.76 -10.40
N TYR A 205 9.80 5.81 -9.94
CA TYR A 205 8.33 5.84 -9.83
C TYR A 205 7.60 5.88 -11.18
N ARG A 206 8.32 6.13 -12.30
CA ARG A 206 7.72 6.07 -13.65
C ARG A 206 7.34 4.65 -14.06
N HIS A 207 7.95 3.65 -13.42
CA HIS A 207 7.64 2.25 -13.63
C HIS A 207 6.41 1.80 -12.83
N GLU A 208 5.97 2.58 -11.85
CA GLU A 208 4.76 2.30 -11.10
C GLU A 208 3.51 2.85 -11.81
N PRO A 209 2.36 2.17 -11.71
CA PRO A 209 1.16 2.63 -12.40
C PRO A 209 0.68 3.96 -11.80
N ARG A 210 0.59 4.98 -12.64
CA ARG A 210 0.17 6.34 -12.24
C ARG A 210 -1.16 6.37 -11.48
N VAL A 211 -2.10 5.49 -11.83
CA VAL A 211 -3.41 5.37 -11.17
C VAL A 211 -3.29 4.98 -9.69
N ALA A 212 -2.22 4.29 -9.31
CA ALA A 212 -1.98 3.86 -7.93
C ALA A 212 -1.24 4.91 -7.09
N LEU A 213 -0.73 5.99 -7.71
CA LEU A 213 0.00 7.06 -7.04
C LEU A 213 -0.80 8.36 -6.97
N ALA A 214 -1.47 8.76 -8.06
CA ALA A 214 -2.04 10.09 -8.23
C ALA A 214 -3.29 10.32 -7.38
N GLY A 215 -3.17 11.09 -6.30
CA GLY A 215 -4.22 11.43 -5.35
C GLY A 215 -5.04 12.69 -5.69
N GLY A 216 -4.87 13.25 -6.89
CA GLY A 216 -5.53 14.50 -7.29
C GLY A 216 -4.68 15.74 -7.02
N ALA A 217 -5.28 16.92 -7.10
CA ALA A 217 -4.57 18.20 -6.99
C ALA A 217 -3.81 18.34 -5.65
N ASP A 218 -4.47 17.99 -4.55
CA ASP A 218 -3.96 18.11 -3.18
C ASP A 218 -3.58 16.76 -2.53
N GLY A 219 -3.70 15.65 -3.27
CA GLY A 219 -3.45 14.29 -2.76
C GLY A 219 -4.60 13.70 -1.93
N LEU A 220 -5.71 14.44 -1.74
CA LEU A 220 -6.77 14.04 -0.80
C LEU A 220 -8.06 13.57 -1.50
N ALA A 221 -8.08 13.43 -2.84
CA ALA A 221 -9.30 13.11 -3.56
C ALA A 221 -9.91 11.76 -3.12
N PHE A 222 -9.09 10.72 -3.00
CA PHE A 222 -9.55 9.39 -2.56
C PHE A 222 -9.83 9.36 -1.05
N VAL A 223 -8.97 9.97 -0.23
CA VAL A 223 -9.17 10.09 1.22
C VAL A 223 -10.52 10.73 1.54
N ALA A 224 -10.89 11.82 0.84
CA ALA A 224 -12.18 12.48 1.03
C ALA A 224 -13.37 11.55 0.72
N ARG A 225 -13.28 10.77 -0.37
CA ARG A 225 -14.31 9.80 -0.76
C ARG A 225 -14.42 8.66 0.24
N VAL A 226 -13.28 8.14 0.72
CA VAL A 226 -13.22 7.09 1.74
C VAL A 226 -13.86 7.57 3.04
N LEU A 227 -13.46 8.73 3.55
CA LEU A 227 -14.01 9.30 4.79
C LEU A 227 -15.52 9.55 4.71
N ALA A 228 -16.03 9.94 3.54
CA ALA A 228 -17.46 10.19 3.34
C ALA A 228 -18.28 8.89 3.30
N ALA A 229 -17.77 7.82 2.70
CA ALA A 229 -18.51 6.58 2.48
C ALA A 229 -18.32 5.53 3.60
N ALA A 230 -17.15 5.51 4.25
CA ALA A 230 -16.81 4.50 5.26
C ALA A 230 -17.86 4.34 6.38
N PRO A 231 -18.55 5.38 6.91
CA PRO A 231 -19.56 5.20 7.96
C PRO A 231 -20.68 4.25 7.59
N ALA A 232 -21.09 4.21 6.31
CA ALA A 232 -22.13 3.31 5.82
C ALA A 232 -21.67 1.84 5.76
N HIS A 233 -20.36 1.62 5.65
CA HIS A 233 -19.73 0.32 5.49
C HIS A 233 -18.97 -0.18 6.74
N LEU A 234 -19.02 0.55 7.85
CA LEU A 234 -18.47 0.09 9.12
C LEU A 234 -19.55 -0.51 10.01
N GLU A 235 -19.23 -1.61 10.69
CA GLU A 235 -20.01 -2.10 11.83
C GLU A 235 -20.00 -1.05 12.97
N PRO A 236 -20.90 -1.15 13.97
CA PRO A 236 -20.95 -0.17 15.07
C PRO A 236 -19.57 0.10 15.70
N ASP A 237 -18.82 -0.97 16.03
CA ASP A 237 -17.47 -0.90 16.58
C ASP A 237 -16.36 -0.97 15.50
N GLY A 238 -16.74 -0.82 14.24
CA GLY A 238 -15.85 -0.92 13.09
C GLY A 238 -14.83 0.20 13.04
N LEU A 239 -13.67 -0.09 12.48
CA LEU A 239 -12.54 0.82 12.38
C LEU A 239 -12.08 1.00 10.94
N LEU A 240 -11.91 2.24 10.51
CA LEU A 240 -11.14 2.60 9.32
C LEU A 240 -9.69 2.84 9.70
N VAL A 241 -8.76 2.27 8.93
CA VAL A 241 -7.31 2.54 8.97
C VAL A 241 -6.87 2.96 7.57
N CYS A 242 -6.36 4.16 7.45
CA CYS A 242 -6.03 4.78 6.16
C CYS A 242 -4.63 5.37 6.17
N GLU A 243 -3.82 4.95 5.23
CA GLU A 243 -2.50 5.51 4.98
C GLU A 243 -2.60 6.72 4.04
N VAL A 244 -1.79 7.75 4.32
CA VAL A 244 -1.81 9.01 3.58
C VAL A 244 -0.41 9.57 3.30
N GLY A 245 0.64 8.80 3.65
CA GLY A 245 2.02 9.24 3.49
C GLY A 245 2.26 10.62 4.11
N ASP A 246 2.95 11.49 3.39
CA ASP A 246 3.29 12.85 3.84
C ASP A 246 2.09 13.81 3.90
N ALA A 247 0.89 13.37 3.48
CA ALA A 247 -0.29 14.24 3.43
C ALA A 247 -0.95 14.51 4.80
N ARG A 248 -0.41 13.99 5.92
CA ARG A 248 -0.98 14.13 7.27
C ARG A 248 -1.43 15.56 7.58
N ARG A 249 -0.56 16.56 7.41
CA ARG A 249 -0.89 17.97 7.70
C ARG A 249 -2.04 18.49 6.83
N ALA A 250 -2.15 18.04 5.59
CA ALA A 250 -3.25 18.40 4.70
C ALA A 250 -4.56 17.74 5.13
N VAL A 251 -4.52 16.46 5.56
CA VAL A 251 -5.66 15.74 6.14
C VAL A 251 -6.16 16.43 7.40
N GLU A 252 -5.26 16.75 8.36
CA GLU A 252 -5.61 17.42 9.61
C GLU A 252 -6.28 18.79 9.38
N ARG A 253 -5.77 19.57 8.43
CA ARG A 253 -6.39 20.87 8.07
C ARG A 253 -7.76 20.70 7.42
N ARG A 254 -7.85 19.82 6.39
CA ARG A 254 -9.09 19.65 5.61
C ARG A 254 -10.20 18.99 6.39
N PHE A 255 -9.85 18.06 7.27
CA PHE A 255 -10.77 17.24 8.06
C PHE A 255 -10.67 17.51 9.57
N ALA A 256 -10.34 18.74 9.97
CA ALA A 256 -10.12 19.15 11.36
C ALA A 256 -11.31 18.87 12.30
N ARG A 257 -12.53 18.72 11.76
CA ARG A 257 -13.72 18.35 12.53
C ARG A 257 -13.83 16.85 12.83
N LEU A 258 -13.03 16.00 12.16
CA LEU A 258 -12.98 14.58 12.41
C LEU A 258 -12.01 14.27 13.54
N ARG A 259 -12.41 13.40 14.46
CA ARG A 259 -11.54 12.92 15.54
C ARG A 259 -10.68 11.76 15.03
N LEU A 260 -9.70 12.07 14.17
CA LEU A 260 -8.76 11.08 13.65
C LEU A 260 -7.71 10.77 14.72
N ARG A 261 -7.37 9.48 14.88
CA ARG A 261 -6.24 9.02 15.70
C ARG A 261 -5.09 8.67 14.76
N TRP A 262 -3.88 8.94 15.15
CA TRP A 262 -2.68 8.70 14.36
C TRP A 262 -1.79 7.64 15.03
N PRO A 263 -2.04 6.33 14.78
CA PRO A 263 -1.19 5.26 15.31
C PRO A 263 0.22 5.26 14.72
N LYS A 264 0.40 5.75 13.50
CA LYS A 264 1.68 6.05 12.84
C LYS A 264 1.63 7.45 12.25
N ALA A 265 2.79 8.03 11.92
CA ALA A 265 2.87 9.37 11.34
C ALA A 265 2.09 9.48 10.03
N GLU A 266 2.14 8.44 9.21
CA GLU A 266 1.54 8.37 7.87
C GLU A 266 0.17 7.68 7.85
N VAL A 267 -0.33 7.17 9.01
CA VAL A 267 -1.56 6.38 9.07
C VAL A 267 -2.51 6.92 10.11
N PHE A 268 -3.73 7.23 9.71
CA PHE A 268 -4.79 7.55 10.66
C PHE A 268 -5.79 6.41 10.82
N SER A 269 -6.52 6.44 11.92
CA SER A 269 -7.67 5.58 12.17
C SER A 269 -8.86 6.37 12.68
N ALA A 270 -10.08 5.90 12.35
CA ALA A 270 -11.32 6.48 12.83
C ALA A 270 -12.40 5.42 12.95
N GLY A 271 -13.13 5.43 14.07
CA GLY A 271 -14.34 4.62 14.25
C GLY A 271 -15.54 5.21 13.52
N ARG A 272 -16.56 4.39 13.32
CA ARG A 272 -17.80 4.75 12.63
C ARG A 272 -18.42 6.06 13.16
N ASP A 273 -18.60 6.17 14.47
CA ASP A 273 -19.27 7.34 15.08
C ASP A 273 -18.49 8.65 14.91
N ALA A 274 -17.14 8.56 14.98
CA ALA A 274 -16.27 9.71 14.74
C ALA A 274 -16.42 10.24 13.31
N LEU A 275 -16.64 9.35 12.33
CA LEU A 275 -16.86 9.72 10.95
C LEU A 275 -18.30 10.22 10.69
N ALA A 276 -19.32 9.56 11.26
CA ALA A 276 -20.73 9.91 11.07
C ALA A 276 -21.11 11.27 11.69
N SER A 277 -20.54 11.63 12.84
CA SER A 277 -20.84 12.89 13.54
C SER A 277 -20.45 14.14 12.75
N ALA A 278 -19.47 14.05 11.89
CA ALA A 278 -19.04 15.16 11.04
C ALA A 278 -19.85 15.27 9.74
N ALA A 279 -20.34 14.14 9.19
CA ALA A 279 -21.22 14.12 8.03
C ALA A 279 -22.54 14.84 8.33
N ASN A 280 -23.16 14.57 9.50
CA ASN A 280 -24.40 15.21 9.94
C ASN A 280 -24.26 16.72 10.18
N LYS A 281 -23.13 17.19 10.69
CA LYS A 281 -22.87 18.63 10.89
C LYS A 281 -22.63 19.39 9.59
N ALA A 282 -22.14 18.73 8.55
CA ALA A 282 -21.95 19.33 7.24
C ALA A 282 -23.30 19.49 6.49
N VAL A 283 -24.25 18.58 6.69
CA VAL A 283 -25.60 18.65 6.12
C VAL A 283 -26.42 19.73 6.81
N SER A 284 -26.36 19.83 8.16
CA SER A 284 -27.11 20.85 8.91
C SER A 284 -26.62 22.30 8.66
N ALA A 285 -25.33 22.46 8.29
CA ALA A 285 -24.78 23.77 7.96
C ALA A 285 -25.15 24.26 6.53
N ARG A 286 -25.74 23.41 5.70
CA ARG A 286 -26.19 23.75 4.32
C ARG A 286 -27.67 24.05 4.20
N THR A 287 -28.48 23.95 5.26
CA THR A 287 -29.90 24.30 5.25
C THR A 287 -30.03 25.75 5.74
N PRO A 288 -30.20 26.77 4.86
CA PRO A 288 -30.53 28.10 5.30
C PRO A 288 -31.93 28.07 5.91
N ALA A 289 -32.07 28.58 7.15
CA ALA A 289 -33.36 28.77 7.80
C ALA A 289 -34.22 29.67 6.93
N ASN A 290 -35.19 29.08 6.24
CA ASN A 290 -36.22 29.80 5.48
C ASN A 290 -37.14 30.48 6.55
N ARG A 291 -36.74 31.66 7.06
CA ARG A 291 -37.62 32.52 7.84
C ARG A 291 -38.59 33.20 6.90
N SER A 292 -39.74 32.57 6.69
CA SER A 292 -40.91 33.23 6.11
C SER A 292 -41.28 34.43 7.01
N ARG A 293 -40.98 35.63 6.54
CA ARG A 293 -41.62 36.86 7.03
C ARG A 293 -43.05 36.89 6.48
N ALA A 294 -44.01 36.42 7.27
CA ALA A 294 -45.38 36.87 7.10
C ALA A 294 -45.42 38.34 7.45
N LYS A 295 -45.69 39.20 6.47
CA LYS A 295 -46.11 40.55 6.67
C LYS A 295 -47.64 40.61 6.56
N ARG A 296 -48.23 41.11 7.63
CA ARG A 296 -49.57 41.66 7.60
C ARG A 296 -49.59 42.96 6.76
#